data_4fff5d41ecde4bd29e43dfdf05b0ff9a
#
_entry.id   4fff5d41ecde4bd29e43dfdf05b0ff9a
#
_cell.length_a   1.000
_cell.length_b   1.000
_cell.length_c   1.000
_cell.angle_alpha   90.00
_cell.angle_beta   90.00
_cell.angle_gamma   90.00
#
_symmetry.space_group_name_H-M   'P 1'
#
loop_
_entity.id
_entity.type
_entity.pdbx_description
1 polymer ?
#
loop_
_entity_poly.entity_id
_entity_poly.type
_entity_poly.pdbx_seq_one_letter_code
_entity_poly.pdbx_strand_id
1 'polypeptide(L)'
;MPVLAPASPAAGRGGPVRRVGSAGLGGPGAIVFVLAVFTLLSVVVLVDNGNRELRRINLVADQYADAWTSGSLQKVDYDALSGPDVTGGDAAQVADRVRTIVHDLDGSGKITPATVTVERGATARSTADPHLASTRLTVTWDLRRVGLTGPGHAWTYQVTLQERQHEGRWRVVWRPESVHPAVRHGIVLRVQRSTAPKASVAGPGGTALPPDGAPDLAKALLGTLAARPTPEQATVDPLRAAGGAAVGVAGLQDLYDQRVTGGPRITVTAGVQQGVKGVVAPPEPLLVAPPGPPTPVRLTLDPRTQAWAETALRAAGSAATLVVARPSTGEVLAVANTAPTVEQGLSARQPPGSLFGLTSYLALLRQGFTAGSPVNCERPFAYPGQGTVFTDAQGPTIDGVRLAAAVEGGCTTALARLAGKVSPVDLQNAAWDLGFATPLTERDRRTPGWIAVADQLGAPAWLGRVHADGSDVGTGGDPDGARAVPDVHRALDLVGAGTVLVSPLSVTRATATVATGQRRALRLVAAPAPTHPDVVKPLDAGATRSLQEVMLASVTESGGSAHALAQVTGSPVAAMAATAGSGTVRTAWVTGYRGDYAFTVLLPAAPAADGTRTALEVARRFVLNVP
;
A
#
# COMPACT_ATOMS: atom_id res chain seq x y z
N MET A 1 33.49 6.70 -22.32
CA MET A 1 34.80 6.86 -22.98
C MET A 1 35.89 6.40 -22.03
N PRO A 2 36.90 5.63 -22.48
CA PRO A 2 36.95 4.83 -23.70
C PRO A 2 37.11 3.31 -23.43
N VAL A 3 36.81 2.57 -24.45
CA VAL A 3 36.96 1.13 -24.67
C VAL A 3 38.45 0.79 -24.84
N LEU A 4 38.87 -0.35 -24.31
CA LEU A 4 40.11 -1.02 -24.77
C LEU A 4 39.83 -2.51 -25.01
N ALA A 5 40.03 -2.92 -26.25
CA ALA A 5 39.93 -4.27 -26.75
C ALA A 5 41.28 -5.05 -26.54
N PRO A 6 41.26 -6.39 -26.54
CA PRO A 6 42.50 -7.18 -26.35
C PRO A 6 43.20 -7.45 -27.67
N ALA A 7 44.53 -7.50 -27.58
CA ALA A 7 45.43 -7.82 -28.68
C ALA A 7 45.70 -9.33 -28.79
N SER A 8 45.68 -9.85 -30.00
CA SER A 8 46.18 -11.19 -30.39
C SER A 8 47.70 -11.22 -30.55
N PRO A 9 48.35 -12.34 -30.31
CA PRO A 9 49.77 -12.49 -30.61
C PRO A 9 50.03 -13.14 -31.97
N ALA A 10 51.09 -12.65 -32.58
CA ALA A 10 51.60 -13.05 -33.86
C ALA A 10 52.47 -14.33 -33.83
N ALA A 11 52.50 -14.97 -34.98
CA ALA A 11 53.28 -16.16 -35.29
C ALA A 11 54.81 -15.89 -35.39
N GLY A 12 55.62 -16.88 -35.06
CA GLY A 12 57.09 -16.87 -35.23
C GLY A 12 57.73 -18.25 -35.33
N ARG A 13 57.88 -18.70 -36.55
CA ARG A 13 58.98 -19.42 -37.19
C ARG A 13 59.74 -20.55 -36.47
N GLY A 14 59.87 -21.64 -37.21
CA GLY A 14 60.48 -22.90 -37.02
C GLY A 14 62.06 -22.93 -36.88
N GLY A 15 62.50 -24.02 -36.38
CA GLY A 15 63.89 -24.46 -36.35
C GLY A 15 63.98 -25.99 -36.14
N PRO A 16 65.08 -26.68 -36.44
CA PRO A 16 65.07 -27.94 -37.18
C PRO A 16 64.98 -29.21 -36.32
N VAL A 17 64.47 -30.23 -36.97
CA VAL A 17 64.36 -31.60 -36.53
C VAL A 17 65.77 -32.18 -36.27
N ARG A 18 66.09 -32.60 -35.06
CA ARG A 18 67.23 -33.52 -34.73
C ARG A 18 66.67 -34.94 -34.53
N ARG A 19 67.08 -35.84 -35.43
CA ARG A 19 66.86 -37.28 -35.25
C ARG A 19 67.66 -37.70 -34.01
N VAL A 20 67.02 -38.36 -33.07
CA VAL A 20 67.68 -39.08 -31.98
C VAL A 20 67.47 -40.57 -32.23
N GLY A 21 68.53 -41.25 -32.25
CA GLY A 21 68.63 -42.67 -32.54
C GLY A 21 68.03 -43.58 -31.49
N SER A 22 67.60 -44.75 -31.94
CA SER A 22 67.10 -45.85 -31.16
C SER A 22 68.19 -46.35 -30.16
N ALA A 23 67.93 -46.09 -28.85
CA ALA A 23 68.68 -46.74 -27.78
C ALA A 23 67.79 -47.78 -27.10
N GLY A 24 68.27 -49.01 -27.01
CA GLY A 24 67.52 -50.17 -26.53
C GLY A 24 67.06 -50.06 -25.07
N LEU A 25 65.86 -50.48 -24.87
CA LEU A 25 65.20 -50.63 -23.56
C LEU A 25 65.66 -52.00 -22.97
N GLY A 26 66.69 -52.00 -22.13
CA GLY A 26 67.13 -53.15 -21.37
C GLY A 26 67.96 -52.73 -20.16
N GLY A 27 67.29 -52.27 -19.07
CA GLY A 27 67.96 -51.94 -17.80
C GLY A 27 66.98 -51.70 -16.67
N PRO A 28 67.39 -51.76 -15.41
CA PRO A 28 66.47 -51.57 -14.23
C PRO A 28 65.69 -50.27 -14.19
N GLY A 29 66.09 -49.27 -14.98
CA GLY A 29 65.34 -48.00 -15.13
C GLY A 29 63.98 -48.12 -15.85
N ALA A 30 63.87 -49.15 -16.75
CA ALA A 30 62.60 -49.39 -17.45
C ALA A 30 61.46 -49.93 -16.52
N ILE A 31 61.91 -50.79 -15.56
CA ILE A 31 60.98 -51.35 -14.57
C ILE A 31 60.50 -50.29 -13.60
N VAL A 32 61.37 -49.36 -13.17
CA VAL A 32 61.05 -48.25 -12.30
C VAL A 32 60.13 -47.26 -13.02
N PHE A 33 60.29 -46.97 -14.31
CA PHE A 33 59.45 -46.10 -15.10
C PHE A 33 58.06 -46.72 -15.34
N VAL A 34 58.00 -48.02 -15.65
CA VAL A 34 56.70 -48.74 -15.80
C VAL A 34 55.95 -48.80 -14.48
N LEU A 35 56.61 -49.05 -13.34
CA LEU A 35 55.99 -49.01 -12.02
C LEU A 35 55.55 -47.60 -11.65
N ALA A 36 56.28 -46.53 -11.95
CA ALA A 36 55.89 -45.15 -11.72
C ALA A 36 54.70 -44.74 -12.59
N VAL A 37 54.63 -45.15 -13.85
CA VAL A 37 53.48 -44.92 -14.74
C VAL A 37 52.27 -45.71 -14.27
N PHE A 38 52.43 -46.98 -13.81
CA PHE A 38 51.30 -47.75 -13.24
C PHE A 38 50.79 -47.14 -11.93
N THR A 39 51.69 -46.66 -11.05
CA THR A 39 51.28 -45.96 -9.83
C THR A 39 50.58 -44.63 -10.15
N LEU A 40 51.09 -43.85 -11.10
CA LEU A 40 50.46 -42.60 -11.53
C LEU A 40 49.09 -42.84 -12.18
N LEU A 41 48.99 -43.84 -13.07
CA LEU A 41 47.71 -44.26 -13.68
C LEU A 41 46.72 -44.76 -12.61
N SER A 42 47.19 -45.56 -11.64
CA SER A 42 46.34 -46.02 -10.53
C SER A 42 45.86 -44.89 -9.66
N VAL A 43 46.71 -43.90 -9.37
CA VAL A 43 46.32 -42.69 -8.62
C VAL A 43 45.29 -41.85 -9.42
N VAL A 44 45.52 -41.64 -10.72
CA VAL A 44 44.61 -40.91 -11.60
C VAL A 44 43.25 -41.63 -11.69
N VAL A 45 43.23 -42.95 -11.85
CA VAL A 45 41.98 -43.74 -11.88
C VAL A 45 41.27 -43.72 -10.54
N LEU A 46 41.98 -43.77 -9.40
CA LEU A 46 41.42 -43.68 -8.07
C LEU A 46 40.82 -42.28 -7.80
N VAL A 47 41.51 -41.22 -8.23
CA VAL A 47 41.01 -39.84 -8.09
C VAL A 47 39.80 -39.60 -8.99
N ASP A 48 39.80 -40.09 -10.24
CA ASP A 48 38.65 -39.94 -11.16
C ASP A 48 37.44 -40.74 -10.69
N ASN A 49 37.62 -41.97 -10.19
CA ASN A 49 36.53 -42.73 -9.58
C ASN A 49 36.00 -42.07 -8.31
N GLY A 50 36.86 -41.52 -7.45
CA GLY A 50 36.47 -40.76 -6.28
C GLY A 50 35.62 -39.53 -6.65
N ASN A 51 36.04 -38.82 -7.68
CA ASN A 51 35.29 -37.64 -8.19
C ASN A 51 33.94 -38.01 -8.83
N ARG A 52 33.85 -39.15 -9.50
CA ARG A 52 32.58 -39.66 -10.06
C ARG A 52 31.60 -40.05 -8.97
N GLU A 53 32.07 -40.73 -7.93
CA GLU A 53 31.20 -41.09 -6.80
C GLU A 53 30.72 -39.85 -6.02
N LEU A 54 31.59 -38.87 -5.76
CA LEU A 54 31.19 -37.60 -5.13
C LEU A 54 30.15 -36.87 -5.97
N ARG A 55 30.28 -36.88 -7.32
CA ARG A 55 29.23 -36.29 -8.18
C ARG A 55 27.86 -36.98 -8.04
N ARG A 56 27.85 -38.32 -7.90
CA ARG A 56 26.60 -39.09 -7.69
C ARG A 56 25.98 -38.80 -6.34
N ILE A 57 26.77 -38.68 -5.27
CA ILE A 57 26.28 -38.34 -3.94
C ILE A 57 25.71 -36.90 -3.96
N ASN A 58 26.44 -35.95 -4.55
CA ASN A 58 26.02 -34.58 -4.68
C ASN A 58 24.69 -34.44 -5.42
N LEU A 59 24.48 -35.25 -6.48
CA LEU A 59 23.21 -35.26 -7.22
C LEU A 59 22.03 -35.66 -6.33
N VAL A 60 22.19 -36.68 -5.49
CA VAL A 60 21.13 -37.13 -4.56
C VAL A 60 20.87 -36.08 -3.49
N ALA A 61 21.92 -35.45 -2.95
CA ALA A 61 21.76 -34.36 -1.98
C ALA A 61 21.10 -33.12 -2.58
N ASP A 62 21.42 -32.76 -3.83
CA ASP A 62 20.76 -31.67 -4.56
C ASP A 62 19.27 -31.99 -4.80
N GLN A 63 18.94 -33.22 -5.23
CA GLN A 63 17.56 -33.67 -5.39
C GLN A 63 16.76 -33.56 -4.08
N TYR A 64 17.36 -33.92 -2.94
CA TYR A 64 16.72 -33.79 -1.64
C TYR A 64 16.50 -32.31 -1.26
N ALA A 65 17.52 -31.46 -1.44
CA ALA A 65 17.44 -30.02 -1.15
C ALA A 65 16.36 -29.33 -1.99
N ASP A 66 16.32 -29.60 -3.30
CA ASP A 66 15.32 -29.08 -4.22
C ASP A 66 13.92 -29.58 -3.88
N ALA A 67 13.80 -30.86 -3.55
CA ALA A 67 12.54 -31.48 -3.18
C ALA A 67 11.98 -30.92 -1.86
N TRP A 68 12.84 -30.62 -0.91
CA TRP A 68 12.44 -29.98 0.34
C TRP A 68 11.99 -28.53 0.07
N THR A 69 12.81 -27.74 -0.63
CA THR A 69 12.47 -26.36 -1.00
C THR A 69 11.15 -26.27 -1.76
N SER A 70 10.88 -27.20 -2.66
CA SER A 70 9.64 -27.24 -3.47
C SER A 70 8.45 -27.95 -2.81
N GLY A 71 8.65 -28.54 -1.63
CA GLY A 71 7.61 -29.33 -0.96
C GLY A 71 7.31 -30.68 -1.63
N SER A 72 8.24 -31.21 -2.42
CA SER A 72 8.07 -32.45 -3.22
C SER A 72 8.90 -33.63 -2.70
N LEU A 73 9.16 -33.73 -1.40
CA LEU A 73 9.97 -34.78 -0.76
C LEU A 73 9.51 -36.20 -1.08
N GLN A 74 8.26 -36.41 -1.43
CA GLN A 74 7.71 -37.70 -1.88
C GLN A 74 8.30 -38.18 -3.23
N LYS A 75 9.11 -37.35 -3.92
CA LYS A 75 9.78 -37.70 -5.18
C LYS A 75 11.24 -38.14 -5.01
N VAL A 76 11.76 -38.12 -3.78
CA VAL A 76 13.15 -38.50 -3.46
C VAL A 76 13.22 -40.00 -3.19
N ASP A 77 14.34 -40.63 -3.55
CA ASP A 77 14.61 -42.05 -3.31
C ASP A 77 15.29 -42.22 -1.93
N TYR A 78 14.61 -42.92 -1.02
CA TYR A 78 15.08 -43.11 0.34
C TYR A 78 15.55 -44.56 0.58
N ASP A 79 16.57 -44.71 1.42
CA ASP A 79 17.05 -46.02 1.86
C ASP A 79 16.10 -46.63 2.91
N ALA A 80 15.98 -47.96 2.90
CA ALA A 80 15.17 -48.71 3.84
C ALA A 80 15.60 -48.54 5.32
N LEU A 81 16.80 -48.06 5.58
CA LEU A 81 17.30 -47.72 6.92
C LEU A 81 16.91 -46.30 7.37
N SER A 82 16.09 -45.58 6.59
CA SER A 82 15.52 -44.29 7.02
C SER A 82 14.78 -44.48 8.35
N GLY A 83 15.00 -43.55 9.26
CA GLY A 83 14.84 -43.54 10.71
C GLY A 83 13.55 -44.05 11.31
N PRO A 84 13.36 -44.01 12.63
CA PRO A 84 12.29 -44.75 13.34
C PRO A 84 10.87 -44.28 12.96
N ASP A 85 10.74 -43.13 12.35
CA ASP A 85 9.44 -42.53 11.99
C ASP A 85 8.96 -42.92 10.58
N VAL A 86 9.76 -43.69 9.83
CA VAL A 86 9.50 -44.06 8.44
C VAL A 86 9.77 -45.55 8.23
N THR A 87 8.85 -46.26 7.61
CA THR A 87 8.99 -47.70 7.38
C THR A 87 9.53 -47.95 5.96
N GLY A 88 10.65 -48.67 5.87
CA GLY A 88 11.17 -49.16 4.59
C GLY A 88 11.56 -48.08 3.57
N GLY A 89 11.80 -46.83 4.00
CA GLY A 89 12.15 -45.73 3.09
C GLY A 89 10.96 -45.17 2.31
N ASP A 90 9.75 -45.26 2.84
CA ASP A 90 8.54 -44.71 2.22
C ASP A 90 8.61 -43.17 2.11
N ALA A 91 8.70 -42.68 0.89
CA ALA A 91 8.85 -41.26 0.55
C ALA A 91 7.62 -40.42 0.96
N ALA A 92 6.42 -41.00 0.94
CA ALA A 92 5.22 -40.31 1.39
C ALA A 92 5.23 -40.09 2.90
N GLN A 93 5.68 -41.10 3.67
CA GLN A 93 5.85 -40.99 5.12
C GLN A 93 6.92 -39.97 5.48
N VAL A 94 8.05 -39.91 4.74
CA VAL A 94 9.07 -38.85 4.93
C VAL A 94 8.46 -37.47 4.73
N ALA A 95 7.78 -37.27 3.61
CA ALA A 95 7.16 -35.96 3.30
C ALA A 95 6.12 -35.54 4.36
N ASP A 96 5.33 -36.49 4.85
CA ASP A 96 4.33 -36.25 5.90
C ASP A 96 5.00 -35.92 7.24
N ARG A 97 6.04 -36.67 7.60
CA ARG A 97 6.79 -36.45 8.82
C ARG A 97 7.49 -35.10 8.84
N VAL A 98 8.12 -34.69 7.73
CA VAL A 98 8.73 -33.35 7.60
C VAL A 98 7.66 -32.28 7.77
N ARG A 99 6.50 -32.38 7.10
CA ARG A 99 5.39 -31.44 7.29
C ARG A 99 4.94 -31.35 8.74
N THR A 100 4.82 -32.48 9.42
CA THR A 100 4.46 -32.52 10.84
C THR A 100 5.49 -31.81 11.73
N ILE A 101 6.79 -32.04 11.48
CA ILE A 101 7.88 -31.42 12.24
C ILE A 101 7.87 -29.89 12.10
N VAL A 102 7.64 -29.37 10.89
CA VAL A 102 7.76 -27.95 10.58
C VAL A 102 6.43 -27.20 10.50
N HIS A 103 5.33 -27.85 10.86
CA HIS A 103 3.96 -27.32 10.72
C HIS A 103 3.80 -25.89 11.25
N ASP A 104 4.38 -25.58 12.40
CA ASP A 104 4.25 -24.25 13.00
C ASP A 104 5.13 -23.18 12.32
N LEU A 105 6.15 -23.58 11.54
CA LEU A 105 7.05 -22.66 10.83
C LEU A 105 6.50 -22.19 9.49
N ASP A 106 5.74 -23.02 8.79
CA ASP A 106 5.25 -22.68 7.45
C ASP A 106 3.97 -21.85 7.48
N GLY A 107 3.25 -21.82 8.60
CA GLY A 107 2.06 -21.01 8.82
C GLY A 107 0.86 -21.33 7.92
N SER A 108 1.02 -22.20 6.93
CA SER A 108 0.00 -22.53 5.92
C SER A 108 -0.15 -24.02 5.65
N GLY A 109 0.70 -24.86 6.23
CA GLY A 109 0.76 -26.30 5.94
C GLY A 109 1.32 -26.62 4.53
N LYS A 110 1.93 -25.65 3.84
CA LYS A 110 2.51 -25.82 2.51
C LYS A 110 3.94 -25.32 2.47
N ILE A 111 4.89 -26.25 2.41
CA ILE A 111 6.30 -25.95 2.14
C ILE A 111 6.41 -25.46 0.70
N THR A 112 7.00 -24.28 0.52
CA THR A 112 7.22 -23.66 -0.79
C THR A 112 8.57 -22.93 -0.79
N PRO A 113 9.16 -22.60 -1.95
CA PRO A 113 10.39 -21.81 -2.02
C PRO A 113 10.30 -20.43 -1.34
N ALA A 114 9.08 -19.91 -1.14
CA ALA A 114 8.85 -18.69 -0.40
C ALA A 114 8.89 -18.87 1.13
N THR A 115 8.95 -20.10 1.63
CA THR A 115 8.97 -20.42 3.07
C THR A 115 10.30 -20.97 3.56
N VAL A 116 10.95 -21.77 2.74
CA VAL A 116 12.22 -22.40 3.07
C VAL A 116 13.10 -22.51 1.83
N THR A 117 14.38 -22.29 2.00
CA THR A 117 15.42 -22.64 1.01
C THR A 117 16.39 -23.60 1.64
N VAL A 118 16.83 -24.60 0.86
CA VAL A 118 17.80 -25.61 1.31
C VAL A 118 18.92 -25.66 0.28
N GLU A 119 20.13 -25.41 0.73
CA GLU A 119 21.32 -25.37 -0.11
C GLU A 119 22.30 -26.45 0.30
N ARG A 120 22.88 -27.15 -0.69
CA ARG A 120 23.91 -28.14 -0.45
C ARG A 120 25.26 -27.45 -0.15
N GLY A 121 25.92 -27.92 0.90
CA GLY A 121 27.27 -27.57 1.27
C GLY A 121 28.29 -28.70 0.93
N ALA A 122 29.23 -28.90 1.83
CA ALA A 122 30.28 -29.90 1.65
C ALA A 122 29.75 -31.33 1.81
N THR A 123 30.20 -32.22 0.94
CA THR A 123 29.96 -33.68 0.97
C THR A 123 31.24 -34.42 1.33
N ALA A 124 31.15 -35.39 2.23
CA ALA A 124 32.24 -36.25 2.64
C ALA A 124 31.81 -37.73 2.61
N ARG A 125 32.65 -38.60 2.11
CA ARG A 125 32.48 -40.05 2.24
C ARG A 125 33.01 -40.51 3.58
N SER A 126 32.36 -41.51 4.16
CA SER A 126 32.88 -42.15 5.37
C SER A 126 34.20 -42.85 5.09
N THR A 127 35.16 -42.69 5.99
CA THR A 127 36.42 -43.41 5.93
C THR A 127 36.30 -44.84 6.50
N ALA A 128 35.29 -45.08 7.31
CA ALA A 128 35.03 -46.37 7.94
C ALA A 128 34.14 -47.30 7.08
N ASP A 129 33.23 -46.73 6.31
CA ASP A 129 32.32 -47.46 5.41
C ASP A 129 32.23 -46.74 4.07
N PRO A 130 32.79 -47.29 2.99
CA PRO A 130 32.78 -46.68 1.66
C PRO A 130 31.36 -46.53 1.04
N HIS A 131 30.37 -47.23 1.58
CA HIS A 131 28.96 -47.14 1.17
C HIS A 131 28.17 -46.06 1.90
N LEU A 132 28.81 -45.32 2.83
CA LEU A 132 28.20 -44.21 3.54
C LEU A 132 28.84 -42.87 3.16
N ALA A 133 28.02 -41.88 3.07
CA ALA A 133 28.39 -40.48 2.89
C ALA A 133 27.56 -39.56 3.76
N SER A 134 28.03 -38.34 3.93
CA SER A 134 27.28 -37.29 4.62
C SER A 134 27.44 -35.97 3.86
N THR A 135 26.33 -35.28 3.67
CA THR A 135 26.28 -33.96 3.04
C THR A 135 25.77 -32.94 4.01
N ARG A 136 26.47 -31.84 4.17
CA ARG A 136 25.99 -30.70 4.95
C ARG A 136 24.97 -29.92 4.12
N LEU A 137 23.81 -29.61 4.70
CA LEU A 137 22.82 -28.74 4.09
C LEU A 137 22.65 -27.49 4.95
N THR A 138 22.48 -26.35 4.31
CA THR A 138 22.11 -25.08 4.95
C THR A 138 20.62 -24.87 4.72
N VAL A 139 19.85 -24.79 5.78
CA VAL A 139 18.40 -24.58 5.76
C VAL A 139 18.11 -23.16 6.21
N THR A 140 17.37 -22.41 5.41
CA THR A 140 16.97 -21.03 5.72
C THR A 140 15.45 -20.89 5.62
N TRP A 141 14.82 -20.57 6.75
CA TRP A 141 13.39 -20.29 6.85
C TRP A 141 13.11 -18.80 6.73
N ASP A 142 12.09 -18.44 5.96
CA ASP A 142 11.50 -17.11 5.97
C ASP A 142 10.40 -17.03 7.03
N LEU A 143 10.70 -16.41 8.15
CA LEU A 143 9.80 -16.31 9.30
C LEU A 143 8.79 -15.15 9.21
N ARG A 144 8.70 -14.44 8.06
CA ARG A 144 7.67 -13.40 7.86
C ARG A 144 6.27 -13.95 8.00
N ARG A 145 6.04 -15.19 7.55
CA ARG A 145 4.73 -15.86 7.68
C ARG A 145 4.34 -16.17 9.12
N VAL A 146 5.30 -16.30 10.01
CA VAL A 146 5.02 -16.48 11.44
C VAL A 146 5.07 -15.18 12.23
N GLY A 147 5.16 -14.04 11.52
CA GLY A 147 5.03 -12.70 12.10
C GLY A 147 6.33 -11.98 12.38
N LEU A 148 7.50 -12.52 12.00
CA LEU A 148 8.78 -11.84 12.15
C LEU A 148 8.97 -10.86 10.97
N THR A 149 8.79 -9.55 11.24
CA THR A 149 8.96 -8.50 10.24
C THR A 149 10.29 -7.75 10.44
N GLY A 150 10.91 -7.30 9.36
CA GLY A 150 12.12 -6.50 9.41
C GLY A 150 13.41 -7.27 9.08
N PRO A 151 14.57 -6.61 9.21
CA PRO A 151 15.87 -7.24 8.99
C PRO A 151 16.07 -8.36 10.03
N GLY A 152 16.44 -9.55 9.55
CA GLY A 152 16.61 -10.74 10.42
C GLY A 152 15.40 -11.67 10.44
N HIS A 153 14.48 -11.55 9.48
CA HIS A 153 13.36 -12.48 9.30
C HIS A 153 13.76 -13.89 8.83
N ALA A 154 15.03 -14.11 8.51
CA ALA A 154 15.55 -15.40 8.10
C ALA A 154 16.17 -16.14 9.28
N TRP A 155 15.79 -17.40 9.46
CA TRP A 155 16.40 -18.31 10.42
C TRP A 155 17.20 -19.38 9.67
N THR A 156 18.52 -19.32 9.80
CA THR A 156 19.45 -20.22 9.10
C THR A 156 20.16 -21.15 10.06
N TYR A 157 20.21 -22.42 9.73
CA TYR A 157 20.97 -23.43 10.45
C TYR A 157 21.49 -24.51 9.51
N GLN A 158 22.36 -25.38 10.02
CA GLN A 158 22.94 -26.47 9.25
C GLN A 158 22.43 -27.82 9.76
N VAL A 159 22.20 -28.72 8.83
CA VAL A 159 21.89 -30.13 9.09
C VAL A 159 22.84 -31.03 8.32
N THR A 160 22.93 -32.29 8.75
CA THR A 160 23.67 -33.31 8.04
C THR A 160 22.73 -34.33 7.43
N LEU A 161 22.71 -34.42 6.12
CA LEU A 161 22.05 -35.47 5.38
C LEU A 161 22.97 -36.68 5.33
N GLN A 162 22.46 -37.87 5.58
CA GLN A 162 23.16 -39.11 5.40
C GLN A 162 22.72 -39.78 4.09
N GLU A 163 23.66 -40.30 3.34
CA GLU A 163 23.43 -41.05 2.10
C GLU A 163 24.10 -42.42 2.21
N ARG A 164 23.43 -43.41 1.62
CA ARG A 164 23.91 -44.79 1.57
C ARG A 164 23.86 -45.33 0.15
N GLN A 165 24.94 -46.06 -0.23
CA GLN A 165 24.96 -46.79 -1.48
C GLN A 165 24.40 -48.21 -1.25
N HIS A 166 23.34 -48.54 -1.97
CA HIS A 166 22.74 -49.86 -2.02
C HIS A 166 22.52 -50.26 -3.48
N GLU A 167 22.98 -51.45 -3.86
CA GLU A 167 22.91 -51.97 -5.24
C GLU A 167 23.45 -50.98 -6.29
N GLY A 168 24.57 -50.30 -5.97
CA GLY A 168 25.24 -49.36 -6.87
C GLY A 168 24.54 -47.97 -6.99
N ARG A 169 23.47 -47.74 -6.28
CA ARG A 169 22.74 -46.47 -6.26
C ARG A 169 22.85 -45.78 -4.89
N TRP A 170 23.08 -44.49 -4.90
CA TRP A 170 23.02 -43.68 -3.68
C TRP A 170 21.62 -43.29 -3.38
N ARG A 171 21.17 -43.43 -2.09
CA ARG A 171 19.86 -43.07 -1.56
C ARG A 171 20.00 -42.29 -0.27
N VAL A 172 19.00 -41.44 0.04
CA VAL A 172 18.95 -40.70 1.29
C VAL A 172 18.57 -41.61 2.45
N VAL A 173 19.37 -41.62 3.51
CA VAL A 173 19.00 -42.21 4.81
C VAL A 173 18.38 -41.10 5.66
N TRP A 174 17.07 -40.92 5.51
CA TRP A 174 16.38 -39.85 6.20
C TRP A 174 16.26 -40.12 7.71
N ARG A 175 16.48 -39.07 8.49
CA ARG A 175 16.28 -39.05 9.94
C ARG A 175 15.66 -37.70 10.36
N PRO A 176 14.94 -37.63 11.50
CA PRO A 176 14.39 -36.34 11.98
C PRO A 176 15.45 -35.23 12.11
N GLU A 177 16.71 -35.60 12.44
CA GLU A 177 17.86 -34.70 12.52
C GLU A 177 18.23 -34.04 11.19
N SER A 178 17.82 -34.64 10.08
CA SER A 178 17.99 -34.04 8.75
C SER A 178 17.09 -32.81 8.56
N VAL A 179 16.06 -32.64 9.40
CA VAL A 179 15.21 -31.45 9.41
C VAL A 179 15.79 -30.36 10.30
N HIS A 180 16.20 -30.73 11.53
CA HIS A 180 16.87 -29.82 12.46
C HIS A 180 17.67 -30.63 13.50
N PRO A 181 18.89 -30.22 13.90
CA PRO A 181 19.74 -30.99 14.79
C PRO A 181 19.13 -31.32 16.17
N ALA A 182 18.19 -30.53 16.63
CA ALA A 182 17.47 -30.76 17.91
C ALA A 182 16.23 -31.65 17.77
N VAL A 183 15.82 -32.02 16.57
CA VAL A 183 14.64 -32.85 16.32
C VAL A 183 15.03 -34.33 16.39
N ARG A 184 14.23 -35.11 17.11
CA ARG A 184 14.34 -36.57 17.28
C ARG A 184 12.97 -37.21 17.07
N HIS A 185 12.89 -38.53 17.19
CA HIS A 185 11.61 -39.21 17.22
C HIS A 185 10.62 -38.55 18.20
N GLY A 186 9.41 -38.26 17.75
CA GLY A 186 8.36 -37.65 18.57
C GLY A 186 8.57 -36.17 18.90
N ILE A 187 9.62 -35.51 18.35
CA ILE A 187 9.86 -34.07 18.53
C ILE A 187 9.45 -33.32 17.27
N VAL A 188 8.84 -32.14 17.45
CA VAL A 188 8.44 -31.21 16.40
C VAL A 188 8.94 -29.80 16.75
N LEU A 189 9.02 -28.93 15.75
CA LEU A 189 9.33 -27.52 15.97
C LEU A 189 8.04 -26.76 16.33
N ARG A 190 8.13 -25.96 17.40
CA ARG A 190 7.02 -25.14 17.91
C ARG A 190 7.38 -23.67 17.80
N VAL A 191 6.42 -22.86 17.35
CA VAL A 191 6.57 -21.40 17.30
C VAL A 191 5.68 -20.78 18.37
N GLN A 192 6.30 -20.07 19.30
CA GLN A 192 5.60 -19.27 20.31
C GLN A 192 5.73 -17.80 19.96
N ARG A 193 4.66 -17.06 20.15
CA ARG A 193 4.59 -15.61 19.89
C ARG A 193 4.16 -14.90 21.16
N SER A 194 4.83 -13.77 21.44
CA SER A 194 4.42 -12.86 22.50
C SER A 194 4.59 -11.42 22.00
N THR A 195 3.65 -10.55 22.36
CA THR A 195 3.65 -9.14 21.95
C THR A 195 4.08 -8.24 23.11
N ALA A 196 4.75 -7.14 22.79
CA ALA A 196 4.95 -6.03 23.71
C ALA A 196 3.63 -5.23 23.88
N PRO A 197 3.51 -4.42 24.95
CA PRO A 197 2.42 -3.43 25.03
C PRO A 197 2.37 -2.55 23.80
N LYS A 198 1.17 -2.28 23.28
CA LYS A 198 0.98 -1.43 22.11
C LYS A 198 1.46 0.02 22.33
N ALA A 199 2.06 0.61 21.32
CA ALA A 199 2.21 2.06 21.24
C ALA A 199 0.86 2.72 20.92
N SER A 200 0.77 4.04 21.13
CA SER A 200 -0.46 4.79 20.90
C SER A 200 -0.53 5.39 19.49
N VAL A 201 -1.76 5.62 19.01
CA VAL A 201 -2.03 6.63 18.00
C VAL A 201 -2.12 7.96 18.75
N ALA A 202 -1.24 8.88 18.46
CA ALA A 202 -1.06 10.12 19.23
C ALA A 202 -1.27 11.36 18.34
N GLY A 203 -1.76 12.44 18.93
CA GLY A 203 -1.81 13.77 18.33
C GLY A 203 -0.44 14.48 18.35
N PRO A 204 -0.40 15.76 17.95
CA PRO A 204 0.79 16.59 18.03
C PRO A 204 1.36 16.62 19.45
N GLY A 205 2.70 16.68 19.55
CA GLY A 205 3.37 16.63 20.85
C GLY A 205 3.37 15.28 21.55
N GLY A 206 2.83 14.22 20.91
CA GLY A 206 2.76 12.87 21.51
C GLY A 206 1.60 12.68 22.48
N THR A 207 0.65 13.62 22.53
CA THR A 207 -0.58 13.46 23.32
C THR A 207 -1.32 12.21 22.84
N ALA A 208 -1.49 11.23 23.73
CA ALA A 208 -2.26 10.04 23.41
C ALA A 208 -3.69 10.43 23.02
N LEU A 209 -4.15 9.91 21.90
CA LEU A 209 -5.56 9.95 21.52
C LEU A 209 -6.12 8.56 21.85
N PRO A 210 -6.57 8.31 23.08
CA PRO A 210 -7.10 7.02 23.43
C PRO A 210 -8.40 6.78 22.65
N PRO A 211 -8.60 5.56 22.10
CA PRO A 211 -9.85 5.21 21.42
C PRO A 211 -11.09 5.48 22.28
N ASP A 212 -10.95 5.26 23.61
CA ASP A 212 -12.03 5.43 24.58
C ASP A 212 -12.20 6.87 25.11
N GLY A 213 -11.19 7.73 24.89
CA GLY A 213 -11.20 9.15 25.31
C GLY A 213 -11.18 10.12 24.13
N ALA A 214 -11.20 9.62 22.91
CA ALA A 214 -11.34 10.46 21.73
C ALA A 214 -12.74 11.08 21.72
N PRO A 215 -12.88 12.37 21.35
CA PRO A 215 -14.18 12.95 21.07
C PRO A 215 -14.97 12.06 20.10
N ASP A 216 -16.26 11.90 20.36
CA ASP A 216 -17.13 11.01 19.57
C ASP A 216 -17.04 11.25 18.06
N LEU A 217 -16.82 12.51 17.68
CA LEU A 217 -16.73 12.93 16.28
C LEU A 217 -15.42 12.52 15.58
N ALA A 218 -14.38 12.14 16.33
CA ALA A 218 -13.12 11.61 15.79
C ALA A 218 -13.07 10.06 15.78
N LYS A 219 -13.99 9.39 16.45
CA LYS A 219 -14.01 7.93 16.56
C LYS A 219 -14.05 7.22 15.21
N ALA A 220 -14.82 7.75 14.26
CA ALA A 220 -14.91 7.17 12.91
C ALA A 220 -13.55 7.15 12.19
N LEU A 221 -12.74 8.19 12.40
CA LEU A 221 -11.40 8.29 11.83
C LEU A 221 -10.40 7.41 12.59
N LEU A 222 -10.37 7.52 13.91
CA LEU A 222 -9.41 6.78 14.75
C LEU A 222 -9.71 5.28 14.74
N GLY A 223 -10.97 4.92 14.71
CA GLY A 223 -11.43 3.54 14.73
C GLY A 223 -11.48 2.94 16.13
N THR A 224 -11.57 1.63 16.21
CA THR A 224 -11.79 0.88 17.44
C THR A 224 -10.78 -0.24 17.63
N LEU A 225 -10.59 -0.63 18.90
CA LEU A 225 -9.84 -1.82 19.32
C LEU A 225 -10.80 -2.92 19.74
N ALA A 226 -10.47 -4.17 19.43
CA ALA A 226 -11.19 -5.35 19.91
C ALA A 226 -10.21 -6.35 20.54
N ALA A 227 -10.71 -7.17 21.46
CA ALA A 227 -9.90 -8.23 22.07
C ALA A 227 -9.49 -9.33 21.07
N ARG A 228 -10.20 -9.42 19.95
CA ARG A 228 -9.93 -10.39 18.87
C ARG A 228 -10.15 -9.73 17.50
N PRO A 229 -9.43 -10.19 16.47
CA PRO A 229 -9.67 -9.72 15.10
C PRO A 229 -11.07 -10.11 14.61
N THR A 230 -11.58 -9.39 13.63
CA THR A 230 -12.79 -9.80 12.91
C THR A 230 -12.54 -11.11 12.14
N PRO A 231 -13.58 -11.88 11.78
CA PRO A 231 -13.42 -13.09 10.98
C PRO A 231 -12.69 -12.83 9.65
N GLU A 232 -12.93 -11.71 9.01
CA GLU A 232 -12.26 -11.31 7.78
C GLU A 232 -10.76 -11.04 8.01
N GLN A 233 -10.43 -10.28 9.05
CA GLN A 233 -9.04 -10.02 9.42
C GLN A 233 -8.29 -11.30 9.79
N ALA A 234 -8.94 -12.23 10.50
CA ALA A 234 -8.36 -13.52 10.88
C ALA A 234 -8.12 -14.42 9.64
N THR A 235 -8.90 -14.26 8.57
CA THR A 235 -8.71 -14.98 7.31
C THR A 235 -7.52 -14.42 6.53
N VAL A 236 -7.36 -13.09 6.51
CA VAL A 236 -6.26 -12.42 5.80
C VAL A 236 -4.94 -12.52 6.58
N ASP A 237 -5.00 -12.40 7.92
CA ASP A 237 -3.84 -12.49 8.80
C ASP A 237 -4.17 -13.33 10.05
N PRO A 238 -4.05 -14.66 9.97
CA PRO A 238 -4.33 -15.56 11.11
C PRO A 238 -3.45 -15.31 12.34
N LEU A 239 -2.31 -14.64 12.14
CA LEU A 239 -1.34 -14.38 13.20
C LEU A 239 -1.71 -13.19 14.07
N ARG A 240 -2.59 -12.33 13.58
CA ARG A 240 -3.02 -11.11 14.25
C ARG A 240 -3.65 -11.38 15.63
N ALA A 241 -4.31 -12.52 15.78
CA ALA A 241 -4.95 -12.96 17.03
C ALA A 241 -3.99 -13.63 18.03
N ALA A 242 -2.81 -14.05 17.61
CA ALA A 242 -1.97 -14.98 18.38
C ALA A 242 -1.24 -14.36 19.59
N GLY A 243 -1.27 -13.04 19.75
CA GLY A 243 -0.47 -12.33 20.76
C GLY A 243 -1.19 -11.87 22.02
N GLY A 244 -2.52 -12.04 22.14
CA GLY A 244 -3.32 -11.62 23.31
C GLY A 244 -3.47 -10.08 23.46
N ALA A 245 -2.89 -9.27 22.59
CA ALA A 245 -3.08 -7.83 22.59
C ALA A 245 -4.37 -7.45 21.84
N ALA A 246 -5.02 -6.36 22.28
CA ALA A 246 -6.16 -5.81 21.55
C ALA A 246 -5.78 -5.45 20.11
N VAL A 247 -6.65 -5.74 19.16
CA VAL A 247 -6.43 -5.59 17.72
C VAL A 247 -7.21 -4.38 17.20
N GLY A 248 -6.61 -3.57 16.35
CA GLY A 248 -7.33 -2.54 15.60
C GLY A 248 -8.30 -3.19 14.62
N VAL A 249 -9.59 -2.86 14.70
CA VAL A 249 -10.62 -3.47 13.84
C VAL A 249 -11.29 -2.46 12.91
N ALA A 250 -10.96 -1.19 13.04
CA ALA A 250 -11.45 -0.12 12.18
C ALA A 250 -10.51 1.09 12.20
N GLY A 251 -10.63 1.95 11.18
CA GLY A 251 -9.96 3.24 11.08
C GLY A 251 -8.42 3.16 11.12
N LEU A 252 -7.79 4.19 11.67
CA LEU A 252 -6.33 4.24 11.81
C LEU A 252 -5.77 3.19 12.75
N GLN A 253 -6.56 2.73 13.74
CA GLN A 253 -6.17 1.63 14.63
C GLN A 253 -5.98 0.33 13.87
N ASP A 254 -6.83 0.04 12.88
CA ASP A 254 -6.68 -1.12 12.00
C ASP A 254 -5.52 -0.93 11.02
N LEU A 255 -5.49 0.21 10.34
CA LEU A 255 -4.48 0.52 9.33
C LEU A 255 -3.05 0.42 9.88
N TYR A 256 -2.83 0.86 11.10
CA TYR A 256 -1.52 0.90 11.73
C TYR A 256 -1.32 -0.15 12.83
N ASP A 257 -2.20 -1.17 12.90
CA ASP A 257 -2.18 -2.16 13.97
C ASP A 257 -0.81 -2.84 14.14
N GLN A 258 -0.21 -3.29 13.05
CA GLN A 258 1.11 -3.93 13.08
C GLN A 258 2.21 -2.97 13.59
N ARG A 259 2.12 -1.69 13.24
CA ARG A 259 3.11 -0.68 13.65
C ARG A 259 3.02 -0.37 15.15
N VAL A 260 1.80 -0.15 15.65
CA VAL A 260 1.59 0.16 17.06
C VAL A 260 1.74 -1.05 17.97
N THR A 261 1.53 -2.24 17.44
CA THR A 261 1.78 -3.50 18.17
C THR A 261 3.26 -3.87 18.13
N GLY A 262 3.99 -3.43 17.09
CA GLY A 262 5.34 -3.91 16.81
C GLY A 262 5.33 -5.35 16.30
N GLY A 263 6.51 -5.88 16.02
CA GLY A 263 6.66 -7.29 15.69
C GLY A 263 6.55 -8.15 16.94
N PRO A 264 5.96 -9.35 16.88
CA PRO A 264 5.97 -10.26 18.02
C PRO A 264 7.39 -10.74 18.32
N ARG A 265 7.67 -11.05 19.57
CA ARG A 265 8.79 -11.92 19.91
C ARG A 265 8.47 -13.31 19.39
N ILE A 266 9.33 -13.83 18.54
CA ILE A 266 9.22 -15.21 18.03
C ILE A 266 10.22 -16.08 18.77
N THR A 267 9.73 -17.13 19.38
CA THR A 267 10.57 -18.16 20.01
C THR A 267 10.29 -19.48 19.31
N VAL A 268 11.32 -20.08 18.71
CA VAL A 268 11.24 -21.43 18.15
C VAL A 268 11.83 -22.40 19.18
N THR A 269 11.07 -23.41 19.53
CA THR A 269 11.46 -24.46 20.48
C THR A 269 11.26 -25.83 19.86
N ALA A 270 11.99 -26.81 20.36
CA ALA A 270 11.65 -28.21 20.17
C ALA A 270 10.54 -28.58 21.15
N GLY A 271 9.49 -29.22 20.69
CA GLY A 271 8.34 -29.62 21.51
C GLY A 271 7.93 -31.07 21.25
N VAL A 272 7.35 -31.73 22.25
CA VAL A 272 6.82 -33.08 22.07
C VAL A 272 5.59 -33.06 21.18
N GLN A 273 5.55 -33.95 20.20
CA GLN A 273 4.39 -34.13 19.33
C GLN A 273 3.19 -34.63 20.15
N GLN A 274 2.00 -34.10 19.87
CA GLN A 274 0.80 -34.51 20.55
C GLN A 274 0.54 -36.02 20.41
N GLY A 275 0.24 -36.69 21.53
CA GLY A 275 -0.01 -38.13 21.56
C GLY A 275 1.24 -39.00 21.75
N VAL A 276 2.44 -38.46 21.65
CA VAL A 276 3.71 -39.19 21.90
C VAL A 276 4.05 -39.13 23.39
N LYS A 277 4.38 -40.26 23.97
CA LYS A 277 4.75 -40.41 25.40
C LYS A 277 6.21 -40.87 25.53
N GLY A 278 6.82 -40.58 26.65
CA GLY A 278 8.18 -41.04 26.99
C GLY A 278 9.29 -40.28 26.28
N VAL A 279 8.99 -39.17 25.62
CA VAL A 279 9.96 -38.30 24.96
C VAL A 279 10.07 -36.96 25.71
N VAL A 280 11.30 -36.48 25.88
CA VAL A 280 11.59 -35.18 26.49
C VAL A 280 12.18 -34.24 25.41
N ALA A 281 11.56 -33.09 25.28
CA ALA A 281 12.08 -32.06 24.36
C ALA A 281 13.24 -31.28 25.02
N PRO A 282 14.23 -30.80 24.24
CA PRO A 282 15.25 -29.89 24.73
C PRO A 282 14.60 -28.65 25.37
N PRO A 283 15.05 -28.21 26.56
CA PRO A 283 14.44 -27.10 27.27
C PRO A 283 14.80 -25.74 26.69
N GLU A 284 15.90 -25.64 25.96
CA GLU A 284 16.41 -24.38 25.42
C GLU A 284 15.74 -24.00 24.09
N PRO A 285 15.46 -22.72 23.89
CA PRO A 285 14.95 -22.26 22.62
C PRO A 285 16.00 -22.39 21.51
N LEU A 286 15.56 -22.79 20.33
CA LEU A 286 16.40 -22.92 19.13
C LEU A 286 16.62 -21.56 18.44
N LEU A 287 15.65 -20.67 18.58
CA LEU A 287 15.69 -19.30 18.14
C LEU A 287 14.89 -18.41 19.09
N VAL A 288 15.45 -17.26 19.43
CA VAL A 288 14.72 -16.15 20.05
C VAL A 288 14.94 -14.90 19.21
N ALA A 289 13.92 -14.53 18.43
CA ALA A 289 13.90 -13.27 17.74
C ALA A 289 13.20 -12.23 18.64
N PRO A 290 13.86 -11.12 18.97
CA PRO A 290 13.27 -10.09 19.81
C PRO A 290 12.05 -9.47 19.13
N PRO A 291 11.09 -8.92 19.92
CA PRO A 291 9.96 -8.20 19.35
C PRO A 291 10.46 -6.97 18.59
N GLY A 292 9.86 -6.69 17.44
CA GLY A 292 10.02 -5.39 16.81
C GLY A 292 9.45 -4.32 17.78
N PRO A 293 10.13 -3.17 17.96
CA PRO A 293 9.65 -2.15 18.87
C PRO A 293 8.29 -1.62 18.40
N PRO A 294 7.28 -1.54 19.28
CA PRO A 294 6.05 -0.84 18.97
C PRO A 294 6.36 0.64 18.74
N THR A 295 5.86 1.17 17.64
CA THR A 295 6.18 2.54 17.22
C THR A 295 4.89 3.36 17.18
N PRO A 296 4.81 4.51 17.86
CA PRO A 296 3.61 5.33 17.83
C PRO A 296 3.34 5.89 16.44
N VAL A 297 2.06 6.05 16.13
CA VAL A 297 1.58 6.82 14.97
C VAL A 297 1.26 8.22 15.47
N ARG A 298 1.87 9.23 14.85
CA ARG A 298 1.61 10.63 15.16
C ARG A 298 0.76 11.25 14.06
N LEU A 299 -0.35 11.85 14.46
CA LEU A 299 -1.26 12.56 13.58
C LEU A 299 -0.91 14.07 13.55
N THR A 300 -1.37 14.73 12.48
CA THR A 300 -1.29 16.20 12.35
C THR A 300 -2.50 16.92 12.97
N LEU A 301 -3.51 16.16 13.44
CA LEU A 301 -4.71 16.74 14.03
C LEU A 301 -4.36 17.65 15.21
N ASP A 302 -4.74 18.93 15.09
CA ASP A 302 -4.58 19.89 16.16
C ASP A 302 -5.77 19.81 17.13
N PRO A 303 -5.56 19.50 18.43
CA PRO A 303 -6.65 19.29 19.38
C PRO A 303 -7.59 20.50 19.51
N ARG A 304 -7.04 21.70 19.37
CA ARG A 304 -7.81 22.95 19.47
C ARG A 304 -8.71 23.12 18.24
N THR A 305 -8.15 22.94 17.05
CA THR A 305 -8.88 23.01 15.78
C THR A 305 -9.93 21.92 15.70
N GLN A 306 -9.60 20.71 16.16
CA GLN A 306 -10.55 19.58 16.24
C GLN A 306 -11.74 19.94 17.15
N ALA A 307 -11.49 20.49 18.33
CA ALA A 307 -12.55 20.90 19.25
C ALA A 307 -13.44 22.00 18.66
N TRP A 308 -12.88 22.96 17.92
CA TRP A 308 -13.67 23.97 17.19
C TRP A 308 -14.55 23.34 16.12
N ALA A 309 -14.02 22.41 15.33
CA ALA A 309 -14.77 21.70 14.30
C ALA A 309 -15.94 20.90 14.90
N GLU A 310 -15.69 20.18 15.97
CA GLU A 310 -16.73 19.39 16.68
C GLU A 310 -17.81 20.28 17.27
N THR A 311 -17.42 21.40 17.89
CA THR A 311 -18.38 22.37 18.45
C THR A 311 -19.24 22.99 17.35
N ALA A 312 -18.66 23.33 16.21
CA ALA A 312 -19.38 23.87 15.08
C ALA A 312 -20.38 22.84 14.50
N LEU A 313 -19.98 21.58 14.38
CA LEU A 313 -20.83 20.52 13.84
C LEU A 313 -22.09 20.23 14.68
N ARG A 314 -22.08 20.50 15.98
CA ARG A 314 -23.30 20.36 16.83
C ARG A 314 -24.47 21.19 16.33
N ALA A 315 -24.21 22.23 15.54
CA ALA A 315 -25.24 23.02 14.91
C ALA A 315 -25.91 22.36 13.71
N ALA A 316 -25.37 21.29 13.18
CA ALA A 316 -25.88 20.65 11.97
C ALA A 316 -27.27 19.98 12.19
N GLY A 317 -27.53 19.43 13.39
CA GLY A 317 -28.77 18.73 13.72
C GLY A 317 -29.04 17.46 12.88
N SER A 318 -28.13 17.12 11.98
CA SER A 318 -28.20 15.98 11.06
C SER A 318 -26.79 15.44 10.77
N ALA A 319 -26.70 14.41 9.92
CA ALA A 319 -25.40 13.90 9.47
C ALA A 319 -24.59 15.01 8.78
N ALA A 320 -23.40 15.28 9.29
CA ALA A 320 -22.51 16.31 8.78
C ALA A 320 -21.05 15.96 9.04
N THR A 321 -20.17 16.55 8.24
CA THR A 321 -18.72 16.41 8.34
C THR A 321 -18.05 17.75 8.14
N LEU A 322 -16.98 18.00 8.90
CA LEU A 322 -16.09 19.16 8.73
C LEU A 322 -14.64 18.70 8.68
N VAL A 323 -13.96 19.02 7.61
CA VAL A 323 -12.53 18.79 7.42
C VAL A 323 -11.82 20.15 7.41
N VAL A 324 -10.67 20.23 8.10
CA VAL A 324 -9.84 21.44 8.17
C VAL A 324 -8.40 21.06 7.84
N ALA A 325 -7.76 21.87 7.00
CA ALA A 325 -6.34 21.70 6.68
C ALA A 325 -5.61 23.05 6.78
N ARG A 326 -4.28 22.99 6.97
CA ARG A 326 -3.40 24.14 6.92
C ARG A 326 -2.85 24.32 5.49
N PRO A 327 -3.27 25.34 4.76
CA PRO A 327 -2.83 25.55 3.37
C PRO A 327 -1.33 25.63 3.18
N SER A 328 -0.62 26.29 4.11
CA SER A 328 0.84 26.50 4.01
C SER A 328 1.66 25.22 4.12
N THR A 329 1.19 24.21 4.89
CA THR A 329 1.94 22.98 5.18
C THR A 329 1.28 21.72 4.59
N GLY A 330 -0.01 21.77 4.26
CA GLY A 330 -0.81 20.61 3.88
C GLY A 330 -1.25 19.72 5.05
N GLU A 331 -1.01 20.12 6.31
CA GLU A 331 -1.44 19.35 7.47
C GLU A 331 -2.96 19.33 7.61
N VAL A 332 -3.54 18.15 7.80
CA VAL A 332 -4.95 18.01 8.18
C VAL A 332 -5.05 18.27 9.68
N LEU A 333 -5.72 19.35 10.04
CA LEU A 333 -5.83 19.83 11.42
C LEU A 333 -7.05 19.27 12.16
N ALA A 334 -8.13 19.00 11.43
CA ALA A 334 -9.34 18.42 12.00
C ALA A 334 -10.08 17.57 10.97
N VAL A 335 -10.66 16.47 11.44
CA VAL A 335 -11.67 15.66 10.74
C VAL A 335 -12.75 15.31 11.75
N ALA A 336 -13.89 15.93 11.64
CA ALA A 336 -15.01 15.73 12.54
C ALA A 336 -16.24 15.23 11.79
N ASN A 337 -16.91 14.19 12.32
CA ASN A 337 -18.09 13.56 11.74
C ASN A 337 -19.16 13.45 12.82
N THR A 338 -20.41 13.83 12.53
CA THR A 338 -21.52 13.64 13.49
C THR A 338 -21.90 12.16 13.65
N ALA A 339 -21.64 11.32 12.63
CA ALA A 339 -21.84 9.87 12.72
C ALA A 339 -20.57 9.20 13.27
N PRO A 340 -20.58 8.58 14.47
CA PRO A 340 -19.37 8.10 15.13
C PRO A 340 -18.77 6.83 14.50
N THR A 341 -19.52 6.16 13.62
CA THR A 341 -19.11 4.89 13.00
C THR A 341 -18.76 5.01 11.52
N VAL A 342 -19.05 6.17 10.90
CA VAL A 342 -18.85 6.36 9.45
C VAL A 342 -17.92 7.55 9.23
N GLU A 343 -16.73 7.27 8.73
CA GLU A 343 -15.78 8.30 8.34
C GLU A 343 -16.16 8.84 6.94
N GLN A 344 -16.68 10.07 6.89
CA GLN A 344 -17.10 10.74 5.67
C GLN A 344 -16.12 11.83 5.20
N GLY A 345 -15.29 12.36 6.08
CA GLY A 345 -14.34 13.42 5.75
C GLY A 345 -13.36 13.02 4.67
N LEU A 346 -12.85 11.79 4.75
CA LEU A 346 -11.88 11.23 3.81
C LEU A 346 -12.53 10.41 2.70
N SER A 347 -13.67 9.74 2.97
CA SER A 347 -14.20 8.65 2.14
C SER A 347 -15.52 8.95 1.43
N ALA A 348 -16.24 10.02 1.79
CA ALA A 348 -17.50 10.37 1.13
C ALA A 348 -17.33 10.54 -0.38
N ARG A 349 -18.36 10.13 -1.13
CA ARG A 349 -18.43 10.24 -2.59
C ARG A 349 -19.72 10.95 -2.95
N GLN A 350 -19.66 12.27 -2.99
CA GLN A 350 -20.82 13.11 -3.19
C GLN A 350 -20.62 14.08 -4.36
N PRO A 351 -21.67 14.40 -5.13
CA PRO A 351 -21.58 15.42 -6.16
C PRO A 351 -21.35 16.80 -5.50
N PRO A 352 -20.39 17.60 -6.01
CA PRO A 352 -20.07 18.91 -5.45
C PRO A 352 -21.07 20.01 -5.84
N GLY A 353 -21.85 19.82 -6.91
CA GLY A 353 -22.73 20.86 -7.43
C GLY A 353 -21.96 22.10 -7.88
N SER A 354 -22.54 23.29 -7.74
CA SER A 354 -21.94 24.56 -8.17
C SER A 354 -20.58 24.89 -7.51
N LEU A 355 -20.20 24.18 -6.44
CA LEU A 355 -18.86 24.29 -5.84
C LEU A 355 -17.76 23.91 -6.83
N PHE A 356 -18.04 22.98 -7.74
CA PHE A 356 -17.13 22.60 -8.81
C PHE A 356 -16.93 23.72 -9.86
N GLY A 357 -17.74 24.76 -9.79
CA GLY A 357 -17.62 25.97 -10.59
C GLY A 357 -16.23 26.61 -10.54
N LEU A 358 -15.48 26.47 -9.42
CA LEU A 358 -14.08 26.91 -9.34
C LEU A 358 -13.18 26.14 -10.34
N THR A 359 -13.39 24.84 -10.47
CA THR A 359 -12.67 24.01 -11.44
C THR A 359 -13.01 24.39 -12.88
N SER A 360 -14.29 24.55 -13.15
CA SER A 360 -14.80 24.94 -14.47
C SER A 360 -14.36 26.35 -14.84
N TYR A 361 -14.30 27.25 -13.88
CA TYR A 361 -13.77 28.60 -14.07
C TYR A 361 -12.27 28.57 -14.46
N LEU A 362 -11.47 27.78 -13.73
CA LEU A 362 -10.05 27.59 -14.08
C LEU A 362 -9.89 27.02 -15.49
N ALA A 363 -10.71 26.03 -15.86
CA ALA A 363 -10.70 25.46 -17.20
C ALA A 363 -11.06 26.51 -18.27
N LEU A 364 -12.09 27.33 -18.02
CA LEU A 364 -12.51 28.40 -18.93
C LEU A 364 -11.45 29.51 -19.07
N LEU A 365 -10.81 29.92 -17.96
CA LEU A 365 -9.70 30.89 -18.01
C LEU A 365 -8.58 30.39 -18.93
N ARG A 366 -8.28 29.11 -18.93
CA ARG A 366 -7.29 28.48 -19.81
C ARG A 366 -7.71 28.44 -21.28
N GLN A 367 -9.01 28.51 -21.54
CA GLN A 367 -9.57 28.64 -22.91
C GLN A 367 -9.69 30.10 -23.38
N GLY A 368 -9.09 31.03 -22.63
CA GLY A 368 -9.07 32.46 -23.01
C GLY A 368 -10.25 33.28 -22.51
N PHE A 369 -11.15 32.71 -21.71
CA PHE A 369 -12.17 33.49 -21.00
C PHE A 369 -11.50 34.34 -19.91
N THR A 370 -12.14 35.44 -19.55
CA THR A 370 -11.71 36.33 -18.46
C THR A 370 -12.80 36.41 -17.39
N ALA A 371 -12.47 36.94 -16.23
CA ALA A 371 -13.45 37.24 -15.17
C ALA A 371 -14.62 38.11 -15.67
N GLY A 372 -14.34 39.01 -16.62
CA GLY A 372 -15.31 39.91 -17.22
C GLY A 372 -16.09 39.35 -18.41
N SER A 373 -15.78 38.14 -18.91
CA SER A 373 -16.48 37.56 -20.06
C SER A 373 -17.99 37.48 -19.82
N PRO A 374 -18.84 37.99 -20.75
CA PRO A 374 -20.28 37.95 -20.59
C PRO A 374 -20.81 36.52 -20.73
N VAL A 375 -21.67 36.11 -19.83
CA VAL A 375 -22.33 34.79 -19.83
C VAL A 375 -23.82 34.95 -19.51
N ASN A 376 -24.61 33.92 -19.82
CA ASN A 376 -26.06 33.96 -19.64
C ASN A 376 -26.49 33.03 -18.48
N CYS A 377 -27.12 33.61 -17.43
CA CYS A 377 -27.65 32.90 -16.26
C CYS A 377 -29.18 32.71 -16.32
N GLU A 378 -29.79 32.85 -17.50
CA GLU A 378 -31.25 32.61 -17.63
C GLU A 378 -31.63 31.17 -17.26
N ARG A 379 -32.76 31.06 -16.56
CA ARG A 379 -33.32 29.80 -16.05
C ARG A 379 -34.78 29.62 -16.49
N PRO A 380 -35.22 28.37 -16.73
CA PRO A 380 -34.41 27.15 -16.85
C PRO A 380 -33.60 27.11 -18.16
N PHE A 381 -32.55 26.33 -18.21
CA PHE A 381 -31.83 26.00 -19.42
C PHE A 381 -32.04 24.53 -19.79
N ALA A 382 -32.76 24.28 -20.88
CA ALA A 382 -32.92 22.95 -21.45
C ALA A 382 -31.77 22.68 -22.42
N TYR A 383 -31.01 21.60 -22.20
CA TYR A 383 -29.93 21.26 -23.11
C TYR A 383 -30.50 20.76 -24.44
N PRO A 384 -30.10 21.32 -25.58
CA PRO A 384 -30.69 20.99 -26.87
C PRO A 384 -30.64 19.49 -27.20
N GLY A 385 -31.79 18.92 -27.56
CA GLY A 385 -31.86 17.52 -28.05
C GLY A 385 -31.72 16.42 -26.99
N GLN A 386 -31.58 16.75 -25.67
CA GLN A 386 -31.25 15.76 -24.64
C GLN A 386 -32.26 15.69 -23.46
N GLY A 387 -33.26 16.50 -23.43
CA GLY A 387 -34.28 16.50 -22.36
C GLY A 387 -33.78 16.90 -20.96
N THR A 388 -32.46 17.13 -20.79
CA THR A 388 -31.89 17.57 -19.51
C THR A 388 -32.10 19.04 -19.30
N VAL A 389 -32.72 19.40 -18.14
CA VAL A 389 -32.99 20.78 -17.76
C VAL A 389 -32.16 21.18 -16.55
N PHE A 390 -31.39 22.23 -16.70
CA PHE A 390 -30.61 22.84 -15.62
C PHE A 390 -31.45 23.93 -14.96
N THR A 391 -31.60 23.83 -13.65
CA THR A 391 -32.37 24.79 -12.83
C THR A 391 -31.51 25.18 -11.64
N ASP A 392 -31.12 26.43 -11.57
CA ASP A 392 -30.42 26.95 -10.40
C ASP A 392 -31.36 27.32 -9.31
N ALA A 393 -31.06 26.95 -8.08
CA ALA A 393 -31.80 27.36 -6.91
C ALA A 393 -31.44 28.79 -6.44
N GLN A 394 -30.28 29.29 -6.86
CA GLN A 394 -29.65 30.53 -6.38
C GLN A 394 -29.03 31.35 -7.51
N GLY A 395 -28.81 32.63 -7.26
CA GLY A 395 -28.16 33.55 -8.19
C GLY A 395 -29.11 34.36 -9.08
N PRO A 396 -28.63 35.38 -9.79
CA PRO A 396 -29.43 36.26 -10.64
C PRO A 396 -29.94 35.51 -11.88
N THR A 397 -31.12 35.85 -12.33
CA THR A 397 -31.75 35.38 -13.59
C THR A 397 -31.55 36.46 -14.63
N ILE A 398 -30.30 36.72 -15.03
CA ILE A 398 -29.96 37.90 -15.86
C ILE A 398 -29.10 37.43 -17.03
N ASP A 399 -29.37 37.97 -18.20
CA ASP A 399 -28.49 37.89 -19.36
C ASP A 399 -27.34 38.90 -19.22
N GLY A 400 -26.13 38.53 -19.70
CA GLY A 400 -24.99 39.41 -19.71
C GLY A 400 -24.24 39.61 -18.39
N VAL A 401 -24.37 38.69 -17.42
CA VAL A 401 -23.54 38.71 -16.22
C VAL A 401 -22.07 38.36 -16.52
N ARG A 402 -21.16 38.88 -15.74
CA ARG A 402 -19.73 38.49 -15.84
C ARG A 402 -19.53 37.02 -15.43
N LEU A 403 -18.63 36.33 -16.09
CA LEU A 403 -18.32 34.93 -15.76
C LEU A 403 -17.95 34.75 -14.28
N ALA A 404 -17.14 35.67 -13.70
CA ALA A 404 -16.83 35.66 -12.27
C ALA A 404 -18.09 35.73 -11.42
N ALA A 405 -18.99 36.67 -11.68
CA ALA A 405 -20.26 36.84 -10.94
C ALA A 405 -21.17 35.61 -11.06
N ALA A 406 -21.18 34.95 -12.21
CA ALA A 406 -21.92 33.70 -12.38
C ALA A 406 -21.37 32.57 -11.48
N VAL A 407 -20.06 32.48 -11.32
CA VAL A 407 -19.42 31.48 -10.42
C VAL A 407 -19.61 31.87 -8.95
N GLU A 408 -19.44 33.12 -8.58
CA GLU A 408 -19.70 33.70 -7.23
C GLU A 408 -21.09 33.34 -6.71
N GLY A 409 -22.11 33.51 -7.55
CA GLY A 409 -23.49 33.23 -7.25
C GLY A 409 -23.92 31.77 -7.43
N GLY A 410 -23.04 30.90 -7.92
CA GLY A 410 -23.33 29.48 -8.18
C GLY A 410 -24.25 29.24 -9.38
N CYS A 411 -24.17 30.06 -10.43
CA CYS A 411 -24.97 29.93 -11.65
C CYS A 411 -24.55 28.75 -12.50
N THR A 412 -25.19 27.60 -12.35
CA THR A 412 -24.87 26.39 -13.12
C THR A 412 -25.33 26.46 -14.56
N THR A 413 -26.42 27.20 -14.87
CA THR A 413 -26.92 27.34 -16.25
C THR A 413 -25.91 28.06 -17.16
N ALA A 414 -25.15 29.04 -16.64
CA ALA A 414 -24.09 29.70 -17.39
C ALA A 414 -22.95 28.71 -17.75
N LEU A 415 -22.53 27.88 -16.78
CA LEU A 415 -21.48 26.88 -17.01
C LEU A 415 -21.95 25.78 -17.97
N ALA A 416 -23.20 25.31 -17.82
CA ALA A 416 -23.76 24.29 -18.71
C ALA A 416 -23.81 24.76 -20.18
N ARG A 417 -24.12 26.05 -20.43
CA ARG A 417 -24.10 26.64 -21.78
C ARG A 417 -22.71 26.70 -22.40
N LEU A 418 -21.66 26.68 -21.58
CA LEU A 418 -20.26 26.71 -22.01
C LEU A 418 -19.64 25.31 -22.21
N ALA A 419 -20.43 24.25 -22.13
CA ALA A 419 -19.94 22.86 -22.23
C ALA A 419 -19.12 22.59 -23.50
N GLY A 420 -19.50 23.17 -24.64
CA GLY A 420 -18.75 23.04 -25.89
C GLY A 420 -17.41 23.79 -25.94
N LYS A 421 -17.09 24.59 -24.90
CA LYS A 421 -15.85 25.39 -24.82
C LYS A 421 -14.75 24.72 -24.01
N VAL A 422 -15.04 23.67 -23.27
CA VAL A 422 -14.08 22.95 -22.42
C VAL A 422 -14.12 21.47 -22.79
N SER A 423 -12.97 20.92 -23.15
CA SER A 423 -12.86 19.47 -23.37
C SER A 423 -12.87 18.71 -22.04
N PRO A 424 -13.24 17.42 -22.02
CA PRO A 424 -13.11 16.58 -20.81
C PRO A 424 -11.68 16.56 -20.24
N VAL A 425 -10.67 16.55 -21.11
CA VAL A 425 -9.26 16.56 -20.72
C VAL A 425 -8.87 17.89 -20.06
N ASP A 426 -9.36 19.03 -20.60
CA ASP A 426 -9.06 20.34 -20.01
C ASP A 426 -9.70 20.49 -18.62
N LEU A 427 -10.94 20.00 -18.46
CA LEU A 427 -11.62 19.97 -17.16
C LEU A 427 -10.89 19.10 -16.15
N GLN A 428 -10.43 17.92 -16.59
CA GLN A 428 -9.66 16.98 -15.79
C GLN A 428 -8.32 17.56 -15.35
N ASN A 429 -7.61 18.24 -16.27
CA ASN A 429 -6.36 18.92 -15.96
C ASN A 429 -6.56 20.08 -14.98
N ALA A 430 -7.63 20.85 -15.13
CA ALA A 430 -7.97 21.91 -14.17
C ALA A 430 -8.28 21.34 -12.78
N ALA A 431 -9.03 20.25 -12.71
CA ALA A 431 -9.33 19.56 -11.48
C ALA A 431 -8.08 18.98 -10.81
N TRP A 432 -7.22 18.35 -11.59
CA TRP A 432 -5.94 17.83 -11.10
C TRP A 432 -5.07 18.95 -10.51
N ASP A 433 -5.00 20.07 -11.18
CA ASP A 433 -4.20 21.22 -10.72
C ASP A 433 -4.78 21.89 -9.49
N LEU A 434 -6.09 21.84 -9.27
CA LEU A 434 -6.70 22.25 -8.01
C LEU A 434 -6.53 21.21 -6.88
N GLY A 435 -6.21 19.96 -7.21
CA GLY A 435 -5.97 18.95 -6.19
C GLY A 435 -6.99 17.82 -6.14
N PHE A 436 -7.98 17.82 -7.01
CA PHE A 436 -8.80 16.63 -7.21
C PHE A 436 -7.97 15.57 -7.93
N ALA A 437 -7.89 14.37 -7.38
CA ALA A 437 -7.06 13.32 -7.93
C ALA A 437 -7.74 11.98 -7.75
N THR A 438 -8.32 11.48 -8.82
CA THR A 438 -8.66 10.06 -8.91
C THR A 438 -7.96 9.50 -10.14
N PRO A 439 -7.16 8.45 -10.00
CA PRO A 439 -6.69 7.73 -11.16
C PRO A 439 -7.90 7.12 -11.88
N LEU A 440 -8.01 7.36 -13.16
CA LEU A 440 -9.07 6.82 -14.00
C LEU A 440 -8.86 5.33 -14.25
N THR A 441 -7.60 4.91 -14.29
CA THR A 441 -7.21 3.54 -14.59
C THR A 441 -6.27 2.99 -13.52
N GLU A 442 -6.12 1.67 -13.46
CA GLU A 442 -5.09 1.01 -12.63
C GLU A 442 -3.67 1.47 -13.00
N ARG A 443 -3.47 1.87 -14.26
CA ARG A 443 -2.20 2.45 -14.72
C ARG A 443 -1.93 3.80 -14.06
N ASP A 444 -2.95 4.65 -13.93
CA ASP A 444 -2.82 5.99 -13.32
C ASP A 444 -2.53 5.89 -11.82
N ARG A 445 -3.06 4.86 -11.15
CA ARG A 445 -2.76 4.56 -9.73
C ARG A 445 -1.28 4.27 -9.48
N ARG A 446 -0.55 3.86 -10.53
CA ARG A 446 0.89 3.59 -10.48
C ARG A 446 1.72 4.79 -10.86
N THR A 447 1.11 5.93 -11.17
CA THR A 447 1.88 7.15 -11.48
C THR A 447 2.55 7.71 -10.22
N PRO A 448 3.80 8.19 -10.31
CA PRO A 448 4.51 8.73 -9.16
C PRO A 448 3.73 9.83 -8.43
N GLY A 449 3.01 10.68 -9.15
CA GLY A 449 2.23 11.76 -8.55
C GLY A 449 1.05 11.27 -7.70
N TRP A 450 0.35 10.21 -8.12
CA TRP A 450 -0.73 9.61 -7.35
C TRP A 450 -0.20 8.90 -6.09
N ILE A 451 0.85 8.09 -6.26
CA ILE A 451 1.48 7.35 -5.15
C ILE A 451 1.94 8.34 -4.08
N ALA A 452 2.59 9.43 -4.48
CA ALA A 452 3.05 10.46 -3.56
C ALA A 452 1.89 11.09 -2.76
N VAL A 453 0.76 11.40 -3.41
CA VAL A 453 -0.40 12.00 -2.72
C VAL A 453 -1.01 11.05 -1.68
N ALA A 454 -1.18 9.77 -2.02
CA ALA A 454 -1.72 8.77 -1.10
C ALA A 454 -0.76 8.50 0.07
N ASP A 455 0.54 8.39 -0.21
CA ASP A 455 1.59 8.19 0.77
C ASP A 455 1.70 9.37 1.74
N GLN A 456 1.63 10.61 1.23
CA GLN A 456 1.68 11.82 2.05
C GLN A 456 0.51 11.92 3.05
N LEU A 457 -0.68 11.50 2.65
CA LEU A 457 -1.83 11.52 3.56
C LEU A 457 -1.65 10.54 4.73
N GLY A 458 -1.10 9.37 4.47
CA GLY A 458 -0.92 8.29 5.44
C GLY A 458 -2.24 7.60 5.85
N ALA A 459 -3.30 7.76 5.07
CA ALA A 459 -4.59 7.12 5.30
C ALA A 459 -5.33 6.90 3.97
N PRO A 460 -6.17 5.86 3.86
CA PRO A 460 -7.05 5.70 2.71
C PRO A 460 -8.01 6.87 2.59
N ALA A 461 -8.12 7.45 1.40
CA ALA A 461 -9.05 8.54 1.13
C ALA A 461 -9.58 8.49 -0.30
N TRP A 462 -10.75 9.10 -0.50
CA TRP A 462 -11.29 9.38 -1.81
C TRP A 462 -10.93 10.81 -2.22
N LEU A 463 -10.09 10.96 -3.24
CA LEU A 463 -9.57 12.26 -3.67
C LEU A 463 -10.36 12.89 -4.84
N GLY A 464 -11.50 12.30 -5.18
CA GLY A 464 -12.40 12.80 -6.21
C GLY A 464 -12.34 12.02 -7.53
N ARG A 465 -13.44 12.00 -8.26
CA ARG A 465 -13.56 11.58 -9.66
C ARG A 465 -14.18 12.73 -10.44
N VAL A 466 -13.57 13.15 -11.53
CA VAL A 466 -13.98 14.35 -12.25
C VAL A 466 -14.63 14.02 -13.58
N HIS A 467 -14.24 12.95 -14.23
CA HIS A 467 -14.85 12.46 -15.46
C HIS A 467 -14.71 10.95 -15.51
N ALA A 468 -15.80 10.25 -15.82
CA ALA A 468 -15.68 8.86 -16.23
C ALA A 468 -15.37 8.85 -17.73
N ASP A 469 -14.28 8.21 -18.12
CA ASP A 469 -14.13 7.82 -19.50
C ASP A 469 -15.31 6.92 -19.90
N GLY A 470 -15.66 6.87 -21.17
CA GLY A 470 -16.86 6.14 -21.64
C GLY A 470 -16.94 4.66 -21.24
N SER A 471 -15.93 4.10 -20.54
CA SER A 471 -15.90 2.74 -20.01
C SER A 471 -16.82 2.54 -18.80
N ASP A 472 -17.06 3.59 -18.01
CA ASP A 472 -17.95 3.54 -16.84
C ASP A 472 -19.46 3.66 -17.18
N VAL A 473 -19.80 3.95 -18.42
CA VAL A 473 -21.19 4.14 -18.88
C VAL A 473 -21.80 2.86 -19.48
N GLY A 474 -21.29 1.69 -19.12
CA GLY A 474 -21.93 0.39 -19.44
C GLY A 474 -22.01 0.02 -20.93
N THR A 475 -21.25 0.67 -21.79
CA THR A 475 -21.16 0.36 -23.21
C THR A 475 -19.72 0.00 -23.56
N GLY A 476 -19.49 -1.23 -23.97
CA GLY A 476 -18.20 -1.86 -24.26
C GLY A 476 -17.14 -0.92 -24.79
N GLY A 477 -15.99 -0.94 -24.12
CA GLY A 477 -14.91 0.01 -24.31
C GLY A 477 -14.38 0.07 -25.75
N ASP A 478 -14.17 1.29 -26.20
CA ASP A 478 -13.31 1.58 -27.31
C ASP A 478 -11.91 1.87 -26.74
N PRO A 479 -10.88 1.06 -27.03
CA PRO A 479 -9.54 1.24 -26.51
C PRO A 479 -8.84 2.52 -27.00
N ASP A 480 -9.36 3.19 -27.99
CA ASP A 480 -8.74 4.38 -28.60
C ASP A 480 -9.30 5.73 -28.08
N GLY A 481 -10.20 5.74 -27.08
CA GLY A 481 -10.64 6.96 -26.39
C GLY A 481 -11.39 8.00 -27.26
N ALA A 482 -11.83 7.61 -28.44
CA ALA A 482 -12.35 8.53 -29.45
C ALA A 482 -13.87 8.67 -29.49
N ARG A 483 -14.61 8.07 -28.53
CA ARG A 483 -16.07 8.28 -28.51
C ARG A 483 -16.36 9.65 -27.94
N ALA A 484 -16.85 10.55 -28.78
CA ALA A 484 -17.22 11.91 -28.39
C ALA A 484 -18.20 11.85 -27.20
N VAL A 485 -17.77 12.34 -26.03
CA VAL A 485 -18.64 12.50 -24.86
C VAL A 485 -19.77 13.45 -25.26
N PRO A 486 -21.05 13.06 -25.12
CA PRO A 486 -22.16 13.94 -25.47
C PRO A 486 -22.05 15.28 -24.72
N ASP A 487 -22.36 16.37 -25.39
CA ASP A 487 -22.25 17.72 -24.81
C ASP A 487 -23.02 17.89 -23.49
N VAL A 488 -24.14 17.17 -23.32
CA VAL A 488 -24.92 17.17 -22.08
C VAL A 488 -24.14 16.56 -20.91
N HIS A 489 -23.34 15.51 -21.12
CA HIS A 489 -22.50 14.94 -20.07
C HIS A 489 -21.38 15.90 -19.67
N ARG A 490 -20.78 16.58 -20.65
CA ARG A 490 -19.82 17.66 -20.40
C ARG A 490 -20.46 18.81 -19.61
N ALA A 491 -21.70 19.17 -19.95
CA ALA A 491 -22.44 20.19 -19.21
C ALA A 491 -22.70 19.78 -17.77
N LEU A 492 -23.08 18.52 -17.53
CA LEU A 492 -23.26 17.97 -16.18
C LEU A 492 -21.95 17.97 -15.39
N ASP A 493 -20.84 17.56 -15.99
CA ASP A 493 -19.53 17.56 -15.34
C ASP A 493 -19.07 18.99 -14.99
N LEU A 494 -19.27 19.98 -15.90
CA LEU A 494 -18.94 21.38 -15.65
C LEU A 494 -19.71 21.99 -14.45
N VAL A 495 -20.90 21.51 -14.20
CA VAL A 495 -21.71 22.00 -13.05
C VAL A 495 -21.54 21.13 -11.79
N GLY A 496 -20.56 20.22 -11.78
CA GLY A 496 -20.28 19.34 -10.64
C GLY A 496 -21.38 18.32 -10.36
N ALA A 497 -22.04 17.87 -11.41
CA ALA A 497 -23.04 16.80 -11.42
C ALA A 497 -22.52 15.62 -12.28
N GLY A 498 -23.41 14.79 -12.77
CA GLY A 498 -23.03 13.69 -13.66
C GLY A 498 -22.09 12.70 -12.99
N THR A 499 -20.88 12.55 -13.54
CA THR A 499 -19.88 11.61 -13.04
C THR A 499 -18.93 12.20 -11.99
N VAL A 500 -19.03 13.51 -11.73
CA VAL A 500 -18.18 14.20 -10.75
C VAL A 500 -18.58 13.84 -9.33
N LEU A 501 -17.66 13.23 -8.61
CA LEU A 501 -17.81 12.88 -7.19
C LEU A 501 -16.58 13.37 -6.41
N VAL A 502 -16.79 13.93 -5.23
CA VAL A 502 -15.72 14.46 -4.37
C VAL A 502 -15.92 14.04 -2.92
N SER A 503 -14.84 14.14 -2.12
CA SER A 503 -14.89 14.04 -0.66
C SER A 503 -14.65 15.41 -0.02
N PRO A 504 -15.04 15.64 1.25
CA PRO A 504 -14.68 16.85 1.98
C PRO A 504 -13.17 17.11 1.97
N LEU A 505 -12.35 16.07 2.14
CA LEU A 505 -10.89 16.19 2.08
C LEU A 505 -10.40 16.71 0.72
N SER A 506 -10.93 16.17 -0.39
CA SER A 506 -10.52 16.61 -1.73
C SER A 506 -10.93 18.05 -2.02
N VAL A 507 -12.11 18.46 -1.55
CA VAL A 507 -12.58 19.86 -1.64
C VAL A 507 -11.71 20.77 -0.76
N THR A 508 -11.39 20.36 0.47
CA THR A 508 -10.49 21.11 1.36
C THR A 508 -9.12 21.29 0.72
N ARG A 509 -8.60 20.26 0.05
CA ARG A 509 -7.34 20.34 -0.69
C ARG A 509 -7.40 21.36 -1.84
N ALA A 510 -8.48 21.34 -2.61
CA ALA A 510 -8.70 22.31 -3.69
C ALA A 510 -8.76 23.73 -3.15
N THR A 511 -9.48 23.94 -2.05
CA THR A 511 -9.59 25.23 -1.36
C THR A 511 -8.23 25.70 -0.82
N ALA A 512 -7.43 24.81 -0.22
CA ALA A 512 -6.07 25.12 0.23
C ALA A 512 -5.15 25.50 -0.95
N THR A 513 -5.35 24.85 -2.11
CA THR A 513 -4.64 25.18 -3.35
C THR A 513 -4.99 26.59 -3.83
N VAL A 514 -6.28 26.97 -3.80
CA VAL A 514 -6.69 28.35 -4.13
C VAL A 514 -6.11 29.35 -3.14
N ALA A 515 -6.18 29.05 -1.83
CA ALA A 515 -5.69 29.96 -0.78
C ALA A 515 -4.20 30.32 -0.94
N THR A 516 -3.36 29.34 -1.34
CA THR A 516 -1.91 29.54 -1.45
C THR A 516 -1.39 29.70 -2.89
N GLY A 517 -2.19 29.37 -3.89
CA GLY A 517 -1.71 29.21 -5.26
C GLY A 517 -0.77 28.00 -5.45
N GLN A 518 -0.72 27.09 -4.50
CA GLN A 518 0.17 25.92 -4.54
C GLN A 518 -0.60 24.64 -4.24
N ARG A 519 -0.63 23.72 -5.19
CA ARG A 519 -1.14 22.39 -4.95
C ARG A 519 -0.14 21.59 -4.14
N ARG A 520 -0.56 21.19 -2.94
CA ARG A 520 0.18 20.28 -2.05
C ARG A 520 -0.60 18.99 -1.81
N ALA A 521 0.11 17.93 -1.45
CA ALA A 521 -0.55 16.79 -0.82
C ALA A 521 -1.00 17.16 0.60
N LEU A 522 -2.15 16.66 1.03
CA LEU A 522 -2.55 16.75 2.42
C LEU A 522 -1.88 15.64 3.23
N ARG A 523 -1.57 15.91 4.49
CA ARG A 523 -0.93 14.99 5.41
C ARG A 523 -1.75 14.88 6.70
N LEU A 524 -2.20 13.67 7.00
CA LEU A 524 -2.91 13.34 8.24
C LEU A 524 -1.98 12.66 9.24
N VAL A 525 -0.99 11.90 8.76
CA VAL A 525 -0.02 11.18 9.57
C VAL A 525 1.34 11.85 9.47
N ALA A 526 1.83 12.35 10.59
CA ALA A 526 3.14 13.00 10.69
C ALA A 526 4.28 11.98 10.87
N ALA A 527 3.99 10.87 11.56
CA ALA A 527 4.92 9.76 11.72
C ALA A 527 4.13 8.42 11.69
N PRO A 528 4.52 7.47 10.86
CA PRO A 528 5.76 7.45 10.05
C PRO A 528 5.80 8.59 9.03
N ALA A 529 7.01 9.05 8.73
CA ALA A 529 7.20 9.97 7.61
C ALA A 529 6.79 9.28 6.30
N PRO A 530 6.20 10.02 5.35
CA PRO A 530 5.89 9.47 4.04
C PRO A 530 7.16 9.01 3.31
N THR A 531 7.04 7.98 2.49
CA THR A 531 8.17 7.42 1.73
C THR A 531 8.49 8.22 0.47
N HIS A 532 7.51 8.98 -0.04
CA HIS A 532 7.67 9.85 -1.19
C HIS A 532 7.72 11.31 -0.79
N PRO A 533 8.54 12.14 -1.45
CA PRO A 533 8.59 13.58 -1.15
C PRO A 533 7.28 14.27 -1.53
N ASP A 534 6.94 15.34 -0.81
CA ASP A 534 5.82 16.20 -1.18
C ASP A 534 6.09 16.88 -2.52
N VAL A 535 5.15 16.73 -3.45
CA VAL A 535 5.21 17.37 -4.76
C VAL A 535 4.36 18.63 -4.73
N VAL A 536 5.01 19.76 -4.49
CA VAL A 536 4.37 21.08 -4.54
C VAL A 536 4.36 21.58 -5.99
N LYS A 537 3.18 21.88 -6.51
CA LYS A 537 3.03 22.44 -7.87
C LYS A 537 2.31 23.79 -7.81
N PRO A 538 2.94 24.87 -8.27
CA PRO A 538 2.29 26.18 -8.33
C PRO A 538 1.20 26.20 -9.40
N LEU A 539 0.10 26.92 -9.11
CA LEU A 539 -0.85 27.38 -10.09
C LEU A 539 -0.34 28.66 -10.78
N ASP A 540 -0.88 28.95 -11.94
CA ASP A 540 -0.68 30.26 -12.56
C ASP A 540 -1.13 31.39 -11.63
N ALA A 541 -0.31 32.44 -11.50
CA ALA A 541 -0.56 33.53 -10.55
C ALA A 541 -1.80 34.37 -10.91
N GLY A 542 -2.10 34.53 -12.21
CA GLY A 542 -3.31 35.22 -12.67
C GLY A 542 -4.55 34.42 -12.35
N ALA A 543 -4.54 33.13 -12.69
CA ALA A 543 -5.65 32.23 -12.36
C ALA A 543 -5.86 32.11 -10.85
N THR A 544 -4.77 32.04 -10.05
CA THR A 544 -4.86 32.02 -8.58
C THR A 544 -5.60 33.24 -8.05
N ARG A 545 -5.20 34.45 -8.47
CA ARG A 545 -5.88 35.68 -8.05
C ARG A 545 -7.35 35.69 -8.44
N SER A 546 -7.67 35.31 -9.67
CA SER A 546 -9.06 35.25 -10.13
C SER A 546 -9.92 34.27 -9.31
N LEU A 547 -9.36 33.11 -8.92
CA LEU A 547 -10.05 32.15 -8.05
C LEU A 547 -10.25 32.69 -6.64
N GLN A 548 -9.24 33.36 -6.08
CA GLN A 548 -9.32 34.01 -4.76
C GLN A 548 -10.34 35.13 -4.74
N GLU A 549 -10.35 35.97 -5.77
CA GLU A 549 -11.34 37.05 -5.96
C GLU A 549 -12.75 36.51 -6.01
N VAL A 550 -13.01 35.45 -6.78
CA VAL A 550 -14.32 34.80 -6.85
C VAL A 550 -14.77 34.26 -5.50
N MET A 551 -13.89 33.58 -4.75
CA MET A 551 -14.22 33.06 -3.42
C MET A 551 -14.48 34.17 -2.40
N LEU A 552 -13.75 35.28 -2.48
CA LEU A 552 -13.94 36.45 -1.62
C LEU A 552 -15.25 37.16 -1.98
N ALA A 553 -15.49 37.42 -3.27
CA ALA A 553 -16.70 38.06 -3.76
C ALA A 553 -17.97 37.24 -3.46
N SER A 554 -17.89 35.92 -3.47
CA SER A 554 -18.98 35.03 -3.04
C SER A 554 -19.40 35.28 -1.59
N VAL A 555 -18.53 35.84 -0.73
CA VAL A 555 -18.89 36.26 0.63
C VAL A 555 -19.29 37.72 0.68
N THR A 556 -18.56 38.62 0.01
CA THR A 556 -18.75 40.07 0.16
C THR A 556 -19.92 40.61 -0.69
N GLU A 557 -20.16 40.04 -1.86
CA GLU A 557 -21.27 40.49 -2.73
C GLU A 557 -22.61 39.94 -2.27
N SER A 558 -23.66 40.76 -2.38
CA SER A 558 -25.03 40.40 -1.90
C SER A 558 -25.65 39.22 -2.66
N GLY A 559 -25.21 38.96 -3.88
CA GLY A 559 -25.62 37.81 -4.70
C GLY A 559 -24.71 36.58 -4.54
N GLY A 560 -23.70 36.64 -3.72
CA GLY A 560 -22.73 35.57 -3.52
C GLY A 560 -23.28 34.36 -2.77
N SER A 561 -22.89 33.17 -3.16
CA SER A 561 -23.41 31.91 -2.60
C SER A 561 -23.10 31.73 -1.10
N ALA A 562 -22.04 32.37 -0.59
CA ALA A 562 -21.63 32.35 0.82
C ALA A 562 -21.83 33.69 1.55
N HIS A 563 -22.66 34.59 1.04
CA HIS A 563 -22.86 35.95 1.61
C HIS A 563 -23.26 35.95 3.10
N ALA A 564 -23.87 34.90 3.60
CA ALA A 564 -24.20 34.76 5.03
C ALA A 564 -22.94 34.79 5.95
N LEU A 565 -21.73 34.60 5.41
CA LEU A 565 -20.48 34.73 6.13
C LEU A 565 -19.90 36.16 6.16
N ALA A 566 -20.49 37.12 5.44
CA ALA A 566 -20.04 38.52 5.37
C ALA A 566 -19.99 39.24 6.72
N GLN A 567 -20.79 38.80 7.69
CA GLN A 567 -20.84 39.38 9.03
C GLN A 567 -19.72 38.87 9.98
N VAL A 568 -18.88 37.94 9.53
CA VAL A 568 -17.75 37.47 10.33
C VAL A 568 -16.67 38.56 10.37
N THR A 569 -16.42 39.06 11.56
CA THR A 569 -15.43 40.14 11.78
C THR A 569 -14.01 39.62 11.88
N GLY A 570 -13.02 40.48 11.64
CA GLY A 570 -11.59 40.14 11.68
C GLY A 570 -11.02 39.90 10.29
N SER A 571 -10.12 38.90 10.16
CA SER A 571 -9.53 38.55 8.88
C SER A 571 -10.59 38.15 7.84
N PRO A 572 -10.45 38.50 6.56
CA PRO A 572 -11.41 38.15 5.54
C PRO A 572 -11.64 36.64 5.44
N VAL A 573 -12.89 36.25 5.22
CA VAL A 573 -13.27 34.88 4.88
C VAL A 573 -13.53 34.83 3.36
N ALA A 574 -12.88 33.89 2.67
CA ALA A 574 -13.19 33.58 1.30
C ALA A 574 -13.83 32.19 1.27
N ALA A 575 -15.06 32.09 0.74
CA ALA A 575 -15.81 30.84 0.79
C ALA A 575 -16.80 30.73 -0.36
N MET A 576 -17.30 29.52 -0.60
CA MET A 576 -18.41 29.21 -1.50
C MET A 576 -19.36 28.22 -0.85
N ALA A 577 -20.64 28.32 -1.18
CA ALA A 577 -21.66 27.37 -0.79
C ALA A 577 -22.37 26.79 -2.01
N ALA A 578 -22.76 25.53 -1.91
CA ALA A 578 -23.43 24.83 -3.00
C ALA A 578 -24.41 23.79 -2.50
N THR A 579 -25.37 23.43 -3.36
CA THR A 579 -26.18 22.22 -3.22
C THR A 579 -26.01 21.33 -4.45
N ALA A 580 -26.18 20.04 -4.27
CA ALA A 580 -26.18 19.07 -5.36
C ALA A 580 -27.31 18.06 -5.20
N GLY A 581 -27.73 17.48 -6.31
CA GLY A 581 -28.87 16.54 -6.35
C GLY A 581 -30.18 17.21 -6.66
N SER A 582 -31.27 16.42 -6.71
CA SER A 582 -32.62 16.82 -7.03
C SER A 582 -33.58 16.33 -5.93
N GLY A 583 -34.78 16.93 -5.87
CA GLY A 583 -35.81 16.53 -4.90
C GLY A 583 -35.71 17.28 -3.57
N THR A 584 -36.34 16.71 -2.55
CA THR A 584 -36.51 17.32 -1.22
C THR A 584 -35.30 17.15 -0.30
N VAL A 585 -34.42 16.21 -0.62
CA VAL A 585 -33.17 15.96 0.10
C VAL A 585 -32.02 16.16 -0.87
N ARG A 586 -31.04 16.96 -0.50
CA ARG A 586 -29.91 17.34 -1.32
C ARG A 586 -28.61 17.25 -0.51
N THR A 587 -27.51 17.14 -1.20
CA THR A 587 -26.20 17.37 -0.58
C THR A 587 -25.95 18.86 -0.46
N ALA A 588 -25.54 19.35 0.72
CA ALA A 588 -25.17 20.74 0.93
C ALA A 588 -23.70 20.85 1.31
N TRP A 589 -23.02 21.84 0.72
CA TRP A 589 -21.60 22.08 0.86
C TRP A 589 -21.31 23.53 1.22
N VAL A 590 -20.29 23.73 2.07
CA VAL A 590 -19.59 25.01 2.21
C VAL A 590 -18.10 24.71 2.25
N THR A 591 -17.32 25.41 1.45
CA THR A 591 -15.86 25.39 1.55
C THR A 591 -15.31 26.80 1.56
N GLY A 592 -14.19 27.01 2.23
CA GLY A 592 -13.56 28.30 2.31
C GLY A 592 -12.23 28.27 3.04
N TYR A 593 -11.61 29.44 3.13
CA TYR A 593 -10.42 29.63 3.92
C TYR A 593 -10.46 30.97 4.66
N ARG A 594 -9.76 31.00 5.78
CA ARG A 594 -9.49 32.19 6.58
C ARG A 594 -8.08 32.10 7.14
N GLY A 595 -7.22 33.07 6.84
CA GLY A 595 -5.80 32.96 7.18
C GLY A 595 -5.20 31.65 6.70
N ASP A 596 -4.56 30.90 7.57
CA ASP A 596 -3.92 29.60 7.24
C ASP A 596 -4.82 28.40 7.63
N TYR A 597 -6.13 28.53 7.43
CA TYR A 597 -7.13 27.48 7.67
C TYR A 597 -8.04 27.35 6.46
N ALA A 598 -7.94 26.26 5.74
CA ALA A 598 -8.92 25.85 4.71
C ALA A 598 -9.85 24.83 5.33
N PHE A 599 -11.15 24.93 5.03
CA PHE A 599 -12.18 24.08 5.61
C PHE A 599 -13.24 23.67 4.60
N THR A 600 -13.88 22.54 4.84
CA THR A 600 -15.04 22.08 4.07
C THR A 600 -16.08 21.44 4.99
N VAL A 601 -17.31 21.93 4.90
CA VAL A 601 -18.51 21.37 5.54
C VAL A 601 -19.29 20.58 4.50
N LEU A 602 -19.73 19.40 4.85
CA LEU A 602 -20.62 18.54 4.06
C LEU A 602 -21.82 18.10 4.90
N LEU A 603 -23.01 18.32 4.38
CA LEU A 603 -24.24 17.67 4.82
C LEU A 603 -24.71 16.74 3.68
N PRO A 604 -24.53 15.42 3.78
CA PRO A 604 -24.78 14.49 2.66
C PRO A 604 -26.28 14.31 2.35
N ALA A 605 -27.14 14.60 3.31
CA ALA A 605 -28.58 14.46 3.18
C ALA A 605 -29.28 15.60 3.95
N ALA A 606 -29.30 16.79 3.38
CA ALA A 606 -29.92 17.97 3.96
C ALA A 606 -31.28 18.29 3.31
N PRO A 607 -32.24 18.85 4.05
CA PRO A 607 -33.46 19.36 3.45
C PRO A 607 -33.14 20.42 2.38
N ALA A 608 -33.78 20.34 1.23
CA ALA A 608 -33.53 21.26 0.12
C ALA A 608 -33.75 22.75 0.48
N ALA A 609 -34.70 23.01 1.38
CA ALA A 609 -35.02 24.36 1.81
C ALA A 609 -33.97 24.99 2.74
N ASP A 610 -33.32 24.17 3.59
CA ASP A 610 -32.51 24.68 4.71
C ASP A 610 -31.06 24.18 4.71
N GLY A 611 -30.73 23.23 3.85
CA GLY A 611 -29.41 22.57 3.89
C GLY A 611 -28.25 23.54 3.72
N THR A 612 -28.33 24.47 2.77
CA THR A 612 -27.27 25.48 2.57
C THR A 612 -27.14 26.40 3.78
N ARG A 613 -28.27 26.84 4.36
CA ARG A 613 -28.27 27.69 5.55
C ARG A 613 -27.64 26.98 6.74
N THR A 614 -27.99 25.71 6.95
CA THR A 614 -27.39 24.88 8.02
C THR A 614 -25.87 24.69 7.81
N ALA A 615 -25.44 24.39 6.59
CA ALA A 615 -24.02 24.26 6.29
C ALA A 615 -23.24 25.58 6.49
N LEU A 616 -23.83 26.71 6.10
CA LEU A 616 -23.24 28.03 6.33
C LEU A 616 -23.20 28.41 7.83
N GLU A 617 -24.20 28.02 8.62
CA GLU A 617 -24.17 28.23 10.08
C GLU A 617 -23.06 27.38 10.75
N VAL A 618 -22.86 26.13 10.32
CA VAL A 618 -21.72 25.31 10.78
C VAL A 618 -20.39 25.98 10.41
N ALA A 619 -20.25 26.42 9.16
CA ALA A 619 -19.05 27.13 8.70
C ALA A 619 -18.82 28.41 9.49
N ARG A 620 -19.86 29.23 9.71
CA ARG A 620 -19.80 30.46 10.49
C ARG A 620 -19.32 30.20 11.92
N ARG A 621 -19.85 29.20 12.60
CA ARG A 621 -19.41 28.82 13.97
C ARG A 621 -17.96 28.37 14.00
N PHE A 622 -17.52 27.69 12.96
CA PHE A 622 -16.11 27.32 12.88
C PHE A 622 -15.21 28.53 12.68
N VAL A 623 -15.48 29.35 11.66
CA VAL A 623 -14.60 30.48 11.30
C VAL A 623 -14.54 31.57 12.36
N LEU A 624 -15.54 31.70 13.25
CA LEU A 624 -15.51 32.61 14.38
C LEU A 624 -14.42 32.26 15.41
N ASN A 625 -13.96 31.02 15.46
CA ASN A 625 -12.87 30.57 16.34
C ASN A 625 -11.49 30.66 15.66
N VAL A 626 -11.46 30.79 14.34
CA VAL A 626 -10.21 30.91 13.58
C VAL A 626 -9.66 32.33 13.74
N PRO A 627 -8.37 32.49 14.11
CA PRO A 627 -7.75 33.81 14.37
C PRO A 627 -7.70 34.75 13.15
#